data_9620fdff809fb4d9f649568305e13910
#
_entry.id   9620fdff809fb4d9f649568305e13910
#
_cell.length_a   1.000
_cell.length_b   1.000
_cell.length_c   1.000
_cell.angle_alpha   90.00
_cell.angle_beta   90.00
_cell.angle_gamma   90.00
#
_symmetry.space_group_name_H-M   'P 1'
#
loop_
_entity.id
_entity.type
_entity.pdbx_description
1 polymer ?
#
loop_
_entity_poly.entity_id
_entity_poly.type
_entity_poly.pdbx_seq_one_letter_code
_entity_poly.pdbx_strand_id
1 'polypeptide(L)'
;MPHGVTRLELLRGLAAAVGASAVTACAPGQTRAGPSVAAAADLQFALPQVAQAFEAQGGGPLRLVFGSSGAFTSQIEQGAPFEIFMSADRAYVRRLAEGDLTEGEGQPYARGRIVLFAPHGSALTVDPQLADLAAALSDGRVSRLAIANPDHAPYGRAAREALIHAGLWDLAQPRLVLGENAAQAAQFAASGSAQGGLIAYSLALAPEFARRGAFALIPEAFHQPLDQQMALLKGASAPARAFYDFLQSSAAREILARHGFVLPQAVAP
;
A
#
# COMPACT_ATOMS: atom_id res chain seq x y z
N MET A 1 -46.20 69.26 22.79
CA MET A 1 -45.66 70.58 23.22
C MET A 1 -44.41 70.31 24.02
N PRO A 2 -43.37 71.03 23.92
CA PRO A 2 -42.83 71.69 22.76
C PRO A 2 -41.29 71.50 22.61
N HIS A 3 -40.83 71.97 21.49
CA HIS A 3 -39.55 72.66 21.19
C HIS A 3 -38.24 71.82 21.35
N GLY A 4 -37.39 71.74 20.45
CA GLY A 4 -37.00 72.62 19.37
C GLY A 4 -35.50 72.76 19.37
N VAL A 5 -35.02 73.07 18.20
CA VAL A 5 -33.78 73.75 17.89
C VAL A 5 -32.55 72.94 17.44
N THR A 6 -32.44 72.94 16.13
CA THR A 6 -31.21 73.00 15.32
C THR A 6 -29.98 73.69 15.91
N ARG A 7 -28.82 73.16 15.67
CA ARG A 7 -27.70 74.02 15.20
C ARG A 7 -26.68 73.26 14.38
N LEU A 8 -26.66 73.64 13.17
CA LEU A 8 -25.61 73.63 12.18
C LEU A 8 -24.42 74.44 12.70
N GLU A 9 -23.23 74.04 12.45
CA GLU A 9 -22.10 74.82 11.96
C GLU A 9 -20.72 74.20 12.32
N LEU A 10 -20.03 73.89 11.26
CA LEU A 10 -18.69 74.31 10.84
C LEU A 10 -17.49 73.90 11.73
N LEU A 11 -16.58 73.19 11.18
CA LEU A 11 -15.27 73.72 10.74
C LEU A 11 -14.26 72.60 10.43
N ARG A 12 -13.83 72.62 9.16
CA ARG A 12 -12.44 72.59 8.70
C ARG A 12 -11.50 71.47 9.19
N GLY A 13 -11.18 70.55 8.29
CA GLY A 13 -9.83 70.47 7.73
C GLY A 13 -8.77 69.83 8.58
N LEU A 14 -8.49 68.55 8.32
CA LEU A 14 -7.12 68.03 8.37
C LEU A 14 -7.00 66.89 7.38
N ALA A 15 -6.27 67.15 6.29
CA ALA A 15 -5.82 66.12 5.34
C ALA A 15 -4.77 65.25 6.03
N ALA A 16 -5.11 64.04 6.39
CA ALA A 16 -4.15 63.02 6.84
C ALA A 16 -3.86 62.10 5.62
N ALA A 17 -2.66 62.22 5.08
CA ALA A 17 -2.09 61.33 4.10
C ALA A 17 -1.99 59.92 4.69
N VAL A 18 -2.89 59.02 4.32
CA VAL A 18 -2.78 57.62 4.66
C VAL A 18 -1.77 57.00 3.69
N GLY A 19 -0.54 56.84 4.15
CA GLY A 19 0.48 56.05 3.46
C GLY A 19 0.01 54.62 3.35
N ALA A 20 -0.30 54.16 2.12
CA ALA A 20 -0.55 52.78 1.83
C ALA A 20 0.74 51.96 1.99
N SER A 21 0.99 51.42 3.17
CA SER A 21 2.00 50.39 3.39
C SER A 21 1.52 49.12 2.67
N ALA A 22 2.10 48.83 1.49
CA ALA A 22 1.94 47.56 0.84
C ALA A 22 2.52 46.46 1.74
N VAL A 23 1.68 45.81 2.52
CA VAL A 23 2.03 44.57 3.21
C VAL A 23 2.16 43.50 2.11
N THR A 24 3.39 43.26 1.69
CA THR A 24 3.72 42.10 0.86
C THR A 24 3.45 40.87 1.73
N ALA A 25 2.25 40.32 1.66
CA ALA A 25 1.93 39.03 2.25
C ALA A 25 2.81 38.01 1.53
N CYS A 26 3.91 37.59 2.17
CA CYS A 26 4.56 36.33 1.86
C CYS A 26 3.48 35.25 2.04
N ALA A 27 2.87 34.82 0.95
CA ALA A 27 2.09 33.60 0.96
C ALA A 27 3.01 32.48 1.50
N PRO A 28 2.64 31.76 2.57
CA PRO A 28 3.40 30.61 2.99
C PRO A 28 3.46 29.70 1.77
N GLY A 29 4.68 29.39 1.29
CA GLY A 29 4.88 28.47 0.19
C GLY A 29 4.13 27.21 0.57
N GLN A 30 3.09 26.87 -0.17
CA GLN A 30 2.47 25.56 -0.09
C GLN A 30 3.62 24.60 -0.37
N THR A 31 4.10 23.92 0.66
CA THR A 31 4.93 22.73 0.48
C THR A 31 4.11 21.82 -0.38
N ARG A 32 4.41 21.78 -1.69
CA ARG A 32 3.76 20.83 -2.60
C ARG A 32 3.99 19.45 -1.97
N ALA A 33 2.93 18.84 -1.49
CA ALA A 33 2.98 17.45 -1.10
C ALA A 33 3.59 16.70 -2.29
N GLY A 34 4.62 15.89 -2.05
CA GLY A 34 5.29 15.14 -3.11
C GLY A 34 4.32 14.25 -3.88
N PRO A 35 4.76 13.65 -4.99
CA PRO A 35 3.93 12.82 -5.84
C PRO A 35 3.28 11.69 -5.05
N SER A 36 2.03 11.38 -5.40
CA SER A 36 1.23 10.37 -4.72
C SER A 36 1.44 8.99 -5.33
N VAL A 37 1.84 8.05 -4.49
CA VAL A 37 2.11 6.65 -4.86
C VAL A 37 1.02 5.77 -4.25
N ALA A 38 0.21 5.12 -5.09
CA ALA A 38 -0.69 4.05 -4.69
C ALA A 38 0.11 2.73 -4.69
N ALA A 39 0.38 2.18 -3.52
CA ALA A 39 1.22 1.00 -3.37
C ALA A 39 0.45 -0.17 -2.71
N ALA A 40 0.65 -1.37 -3.24
CA ALA A 40 0.14 -2.57 -2.61
C ALA A 40 0.66 -2.69 -1.16
N ALA A 41 -0.20 -3.11 -0.25
CA ALA A 41 0.04 -3.04 1.19
C ALA A 41 1.15 -3.98 1.70
N ASP A 42 1.58 -4.94 0.89
CA ASP A 42 2.75 -5.78 1.15
C ASP A 42 4.07 -5.00 1.12
N LEU A 43 4.06 -3.79 0.51
CA LEU A 43 5.20 -2.86 0.45
C LEU A 43 5.31 -1.97 1.70
N GLN A 44 4.39 -2.08 2.66
CA GLN A 44 4.26 -1.15 3.79
C GLN A 44 5.56 -0.90 4.56
N PHE A 45 6.45 -1.89 4.67
CA PHE A 45 7.72 -1.76 5.38
C PHE A 45 8.93 -1.55 4.45
N ALA A 46 8.85 -1.99 3.21
CA ALA A 46 9.92 -1.84 2.23
C ALA A 46 9.92 -0.46 1.58
N LEU A 47 8.76 0.00 1.08
CA LEU A 47 8.68 1.21 0.29
C LEU A 47 9.05 2.50 1.04
N PRO A 48 8.76 2.67 2.36
CA PRO A 48 9.28 3.81 3.11
C PRO A 48 10.82 3.86 3.17
N GLN A 49 11.50 2.70 3.22
CA GLN A 49 12.96 2.66 3.17
C GLN A 49 13.49 3.00 1.78
N VAL A 50 12.79 2.59 0.72
CA VAL A 50 13.11 2.98 -0.65
C VAL A 50 12.92 4.49 -0.83
N ALA A 51 11.83 5.06 -0.32
CA ALA A 51 11.58 6.49 -0.35
C ALA A 51 12.68 7.28 0.40
N GLN A 52 13.06 6.82 1.57
CA GLN A 52 14.17 7.42 2.33
C GLN A 52 15.51 7.36 1.56
N ALA A 53 15.80 6.25 0.88
CA ALA A 53 16.99 6.12 0.05
C ALA A 53 16.94 7.06 -1.17
N PHE A 54 15.76 7.27 -1.76
CA PHE A 54 15.55 8.24 -2.83
C PHE A 54 15.80 9.68 -2.35
N GLU A 55 15.24 10.06 -1.21
CA GLU A 55 15.46 11.39 -0.60
C GLU A 55 16.93 11.63 -0.26
N ALA A 56 17.63 10.62 0.25
CA ALA A 56 19.06 10.70 0.55
C ALA A 56 19.96 10.92 -0.70
N GLN A 57 19.44 10.60 -1.88
CA GLN A 57 20.09 10.86 -3.17
C GLN A 57 19.61 12.15 -3.85
N GLY A 58 18.93 13.03 -3.12
CA GLY A 58 18.46 14.32 -3.62
C GLY A 58 17.05 14.29 -4.21
N GLY A 59 16.34 13.19 -4.11
CA GLY A 59 14.91 13.10 -4.43
C GLY A 59 14.05 13.88 -3.46
N GLY A 60 12.87 14.29 -3.90
CA GLY A 60 11.90 15.00 -3.06
C GLY A 60 11.01 14.05 -2.22
N PRO A 61 10.21 14.62 -1.30
CA PRO A 61 9.29 13.84 -0.48
C PRO A 61 8.22 13.16 -1.35
N LEU A 62 7.70 12.05 -0.85
CA LEU A 62 6.66 11.24 -1.50
C LEU A 62 5.45 11.07 -0.57
N ARG A 63 4.27 10.98 -1.15
CA ARG A 63 3.05 10.59 -0.43
C ARG A 63 2.72 9.12 -0.72
N LEU A 64 3.13 8.23 0.16
CA LEU A 64 2.87 6.80 0.05
C LEU A 64 1.48 6.46 0.62
N VAL A 65 0.65 5.79 -0.18
CA VAL A 65 -0.68 5.32 0.23
C VAL A 65 -0.73 3.81 0.00
N PHE A 66 -1.06 3.06 1.06
CA PHE A 66 -1.06 1.60 1.03
C PHE A 66 -2.48 1.04 1.03
N GLY A 67 -2.73 0.05 0.17
CA GLY A 67 -4.04 -0.57 0.05
C GLY A 67 -4.02 -1.84 -0.80
N SER A 68 -5.18 -2.34 -1.22
CA SER A 68 -5.23 -3.46 -2.16
C SER A 68 -5.10 -2.97 -3.60
N SER A 69 -4.46 -3.79 -4.44
CA SER A 69 -4.24 -3.45 -5.85
C SER A 69 -5.56 -3.26 -6.60
N GLY A 70 -6.58 -4.09 -6.36
CA GLY A 70 -7.88 -3.97 -7.01
C GLY A 70 -8.64 -2.71 -6.58
N ALA A 71 -8.59 -2.35 -5.28
CA ALA A 71 -9.22 -1.12 -4.80
C ALA A 71 -8.57 0.13 -5.42
N PHE A 72 -7.23 0.17 -5.51
CA PHE A 72 -6.54 1.26 -6.19
C PHE A 72 -6.83 1.31 -7.68
N THR A 73 -6.91 0.16 -8.36
CA THR A 73 -7.31 0.14 -9.78
C THR A 73 -8.66 0.81 -9.98
N SER A 74 -9.67 0.46 -9.18
CA SER A 74 -10.98 1.08 -9.26
C SER A 74 -10.97 2.57 -8.93
N GLN A 75 -10.16 3.00 -7.95
CA GLN A 75 -9.99 4.43 -7.63
C GLN A 75 -9.32 5.21 -8.77
N ILE A 76 -8.30 4.64 -9.41
CA ILE A 76 -7.60 5.25 -10.54
C ILE A 76 -8.53 5.38 -11.74
N GLU A 77 -9.34 4.34 -12.03
CA GLU A 77 -10.38 4.40 -13.07
C GLU A 77 -11.43 5.49 -12.79
N GLN A 78 -11.67 5.82 -11.52
CA GLN A 78 -12.56 6.91 -11.10
C GLN A 78 -11.86 8.27 -11.00
N GLY A 79 -10.59 8.37 -11.44
CA GLY A 79 -9.85 9.62 -11.50
C GLY A 79 -9.15 10.01 -10.20
N ALA A 80 -8.87 9.07 -9.29
CA ALA A 80 -8.08 9.37 -8.10
C ALA A 80 -6.69 9.90 -8.47
N PRO A 81 -6.20 10.98 -7.81
CA PRO A 81 -5.01 11.72 -8.23
C PRO A 81 -3.71 11.06 -7.76
N PHE A 82 -3.52 9.82 -8.11
CA PHE A 82 -2.25 9.12 -7.98
C PHE A 82 -1.37 9.39 -9.20
N GLU A 83 -0.06 9.35 -9.02
CA GLU A 83 0.92 9.53 -10.08
C GLU A 83 1.70 8.26 -10.40
N ILE A 84 1.85 7.38 -9.40
CA ILE A 84 2.47 6.06 -9.55
C ILE A 84 1.53 5.02 -8.95
N PHE A 85 1.40 3.90 -9.64
CA PHE A 85 0.72 2.71 -9.15
C PHE A 85 1.71 1.55 -9.03
N MET A 86 1.82 0.96 -7.84
CA MET A 86 2.65 -0.23 -7.56
C MET A 86 1.73 -1.37 -7.14
N SER A 87 1.46 -2.26 -8.07
CA SER A 87 0.52 -3.37 -7.91
C SER A 87 1.23 -4.66 -7.50
N ALA A 88 0.59 -5.45 -6.63
CA ALA A 88 1.01 -6.81 -6.31
C ALA A 88 0.60 -7.87 -7.35
N ASP A 89 -0.07 -7.45 -8.43
CA ASP A 89 -0.40 -8.31 -9.57
C ASP A 89 -0.40 -7.48 -10.85
N ARG A 90 0.38 -7.91 -11.84
CA ARG A 90 0.52 -7.26 -13.15
C ARG A 90 -0.80 -7.09 -13.91
N ALA A 91 -1.79 -7.95 -13.65
CA ALA A 91 -3.08 -7.89 -14.32
C ALA A 91 -3.79 -6.55 -14.09
N TYR A 92 -3.63 -5.94 -12.90
CA TYR A 92 -4.22 -4.64 -12.61
C TYR A 92 -3.53 -3.49 -13.35
N VAL A 93 -2.20 -3.54 -13.50
CA VAL A 93 -1.46 -2.53 -14.30
C VAL A 93 -1.87 -2.66 -15.77
N ARG A 94 -1.93 -3.89 -16.30
CA ARG A 94 -2.38 -4.13 -17.69
C ARG A 94 -3.80 -3.59 -17.92
N ARG A 95 -4.74 -3.82 -16.99
CA ARG A 95 -6.10 -3.28 -17.07
C ARG A 95 -6.12 -1.75 -17.19
N LEU A 96 -5.29 -1.06 -16.40
CA LEU A 96 -5.17 0.40 -16.50
C LEU A 96 -4.51 0.85 -17.80
N ALA A 97 -3.53 0.09 -18.32
CA ALA A 97 -2.90 0.37 -19.61
C ALA A 97 -3.88 0.20 -20.77
N GLU A 98 -4.66 -0.88 -20.78
CA GLU A 98 -5.76 -1.11 -21.74
C GLU A 98 -6.82 0.01 -21.70
N GLY A 99 -7.05 0.59 -20.50
CA GLY A 99 -7.92 1.76 -20.28
C GLY A 99 -7.27 3.11 -20.61
N ASP A 100 -6.05 3.13 -21.16
CA ASP A 100 -5.28 4.35 -21.49
C ASP A 100 -5.03 5.28 -20.29
N LEU A 101 -4.88 4.69 -19.07
CA LEU A 101 -4.65 5.44 -17.84
C LEU A 101 -3.18 5.47 -17.38
N THR A 102 -2.30 4.71 -18.05
CA THR A 102 -0.87 4.63 -17.74
C THR A 102 -0.01 5.20 -18.87
N GLU A 103 1.24 5.51 -18.55
CA GLU A 103 2.28 5.81 -19.54
C GLU A 103 2.99 4.50 -19.91
N GLY A 104 2.53 3.87 -20.98
CA GLY A 104 3.03 2.56 -21.43
C GLY A 104 2.53 1.40 -20.56
N GLU A 105 3.15 0.23 -20.77
CA GLU A 105 2.71 -1.04 -20.18
C GLU A 105 3.13 -1.24 -18.71
N GLY A 106 3.91 -0.30 -18.14
CA GLY A 106 4.50 -0.45 -16.82
C GLY A 106 5.72 -1.38 -16.81
N GLN A 107 6.33 -1.55 -15.62
CA GLN A 107 7.55 -2.34 -15.46
C GLN A 107 7.45 -3.30 -14.26
N PRO A 108 7.94 -4.54 -14.36
CA PRO A 108 8.03 -5.45 -13.23
C PRO A 108 9.05 -4.90 -12.23
N TYR A 109 8.74 -4.99 -10.92
CA TYR A 109 9.68 -4.58 -9.88
C TYR A 109 9.98 -5.70 -8.88
N ALA A 110 9.08 -6.68 -8.69
CA ALA A 110 9.24 -7.75 -7.73
C ALA A 110 8.31 -8.94 -8.02
N ARG A 111 8.53 -10.04 -7.29
CA ARG A 111 7.54 -11.12 -7.10
C ARG A 111 7.35 -11.30 -5.60
N GLY A 112 6.08 -11.31 -5.18
CA GLY A 112 5.68 -11.58 -3.81
C GLY A 112 5.64 -13.07 -3.48
N ARG A 113 5.70 -13.39 -2.17
CA ARG A 113 5.55 -14.73 -1.61
C ARG A 113 4.52 -14.69 -0.49
N ILE A 114 3.87 -15.83 -0.21
CA ILE A 114 2.96 -15.98 0.94
C ILE A 114 3.53 -16.96 1.96
N VAL A 115 3.11 -16.79 3.21
CA VAL A 115 3.45 -17.66 4.33
C VAL A 115 2.20 -18.06 5.09
N LEU A 116 2.21 -19.23 5.71
CA LEU A 116 1.35 -19.51 6.84
C LEU A 116 1.99 -18.89 8.07
N PHE A 117 1.29 -18.00 8.75
CA PHE A 117 1.70 -17.34 9.98
C PHE A 117 0.81 -17.78 11.13
N ALA A 118 1.42 -18.04 12.29
CA ALA A 118 0.69 -18.30 13.54
C ALA A 118 1.29 -17.44 14.66
N PRO A 119 0.47 -16.70 15.45
CA PRO A 119 0.97 -15.93 16.58
C PRO A 119 1.45 -16.85 17.70
N HIS A 120 2.36 -16.36 18.54
CA HIS A 120 2.80 -17.10 19.72
C HIS A 120 1.60 -17.49 20.60
N GLY A 121 1.59 -18.73 21.05
CA GLY A 121 0.49 -19.31 21.84
C GLY A 121 -0.70 -19.80 21.00
N SER A 122 -0.65 -19.68 19.67
CA SER A 122 -1.63 -20.32 18.78
C SER A 122 -1.53 -21.86 18.91
N ALA A 123 -2.68 -22.52 18.78
CA ALA A 123 -2.75 -23.98 18.65
C ALA A 123 -2.38 -24.48 17.24
N LEU A 124 -2.07 -23.58 16.32
CA LEU A 124 -1.64 -23.87 14.94
C LEU A 124 -0.12 -23.94 14.86
N THR A 125 0.40 -25.06 14.39
CA THR A 125 1.80 -25.21 14.02
C THR A 125 1.98 -24.85 12.54
N VAL A 126 2.96 -24.01 12.24
CA VAL A 126 3.22 -23.59 10.85
C VAL A 126 4.07 -24.61 10.11
N ASP A 127 3.62 -25.03 8.95
CA ASP A 127 4.36 -25.90 8.03
C ASP A 127 4.08 -25.51 6.57
N PRO A 128 5.03 -25.76 5.64
CA PRO A 128 4.89 -25.35 4.24
C PRO A 128 3.78 -26.07 3.48
N GLN A 129 3.37 -27.28 3.94
CA GLN A 129 2.40 -28.12 3.26
C GLN A 129 0.98 -27.94 3.79
N LEU A 130 0.79 -27.05 4.79
CA LEU A 130 -0.50 -26.81 5.46
C LEU A 130 -1.07 -28.04 6.17
N ALA A 131 -0.23 -29.00 6.55
CA ALA A 131 -0.67 -30.28 7.12
C ALA A 131 -1.29 -30.11 8.51
N ASP A 132 -0.67 -29.30 9.41
CA ASP A 132 -1.29 -29.02 10.71
C ASP A 132 -2.50 -28.08 10.57
N LEU A 133 -2.51 -27.17 9.57
CA LEU A 133 -3.70 -26.37 9.29
C LEU A 133 -4.90 -27.25 8.93
N ALA A 134 -4.68 -28.31 8.10
CA ALA A 134 -5.72 -29.27 7.75
C ALA A 134 -6.28 -29.97 9.01
N ALA A 135 -5.40 -30.47 9.90
CA ALA A 135 -5.78 -31.08 11.15
C ALA A 135 -6.52 -30.07 12.06
N ALA A 136 -5.96 -28.87 12.21
CA ALA A 136 -6.49 -27.84 13.10
C ALA A 136 -7.85 -27.27 12.64
N LEU A 137 -8.11 -27.22 11.34
CA LEU A 137 -9.43 -26.90 10.81
C LEU A 137 -10.43 -28.03 11.07
N SER A 138 -10.00 -29.30 10.97
CA SER A 138 -10.87 -30.46 11.14
C SER A 138 -11.25 -30.71 12.60
N ASP A 139 -10.31 -30.53 13.54
CA ASP A 139 -10.51 -30.75 14.97
C ASP A 139 -10.99 -29.49 15.73
N GLY A 140 -11.11 -28.36 15.04
CA GLY A 140 -11.63 -27.09 15.60
C GLY A 140 -10.62 -26.25 16.37
N ARG A 141 -9.33 -26.61 16.41
CA ARG A 141 -8.27 -25.76 17.00
C ARG A 141 -8.14 -24.42 16.26
N VAL A 142 -8.43 -24.38 14.97
CA VAL A 142 -8.52 -23.17 14.17
C VAL A 142 -9.99 -22.91 13.81
N SER A 143 -10.58 -21.96 14.47
CA SER A 143 -11.95 -21.47 14.22
C SER A 143 -11.97 -20.19 13.38
N ARG A 144 -10.84 -19.48 13.28
CA ARG A 144 -10.67 -18.24 12.52
C ARG A 144 -9.30 -18.23 11.85
N LEU A 145 -9.29 -18.02 10.51
CA LEU A 145 -8.09 -17.94 9.69
C LEU A 145 -8.09 -16.62 8.92
N ALA A 146 -7.04 -15.82 9.05
CA ALA A 146 -6.93 -14.53 8.39
C ALA A 146 -6.36 -14.66 6.97
N ILE A 147 -7.00 -14.04 5.99
CA ILE A 147 -6.47 -13.81 4.64
C ILE A 147 -6.88 -12.42 4.18
N ALA A 148 -6.18 -11.85 3.20
CA ALA A 148 -6.69 -10.68 2.49
C ALA A 148 -7.92 -11.05 1.66
N ASN A 149 -8.81 -10.10 1.38
CA ASN A 149 -10.02 -10.38 0.60
C ASN A 149 -9.65 -10.80 -0.85
N PRO A 150 -9.95 -12.04 -1.26
CA PRO A 150 -9.55 -12.56 -2.57
C PRO A 150 -10.20 -11.87 -3.76
N ASP A 151 -11.28 -11.12 -3.55
CA ASP A 151 -12.01 -10.46 -4.63
C ASP A 151 -11.26 -9.27 -5.24
N HIS A 152 -10.37 -8.63 -4.44
CA HIS A 152 -9.65 -7.44 -4.89
C HIS A 152 -8.18 -7.36 -4.38
N ALA A 153 -7.74 -8.29 -3.53
CA ALA A 153 -6.37 -8.31 -3.04
C ALA A 153 -5.60 -9.52 -3.61
N PRO A 154 -4.49 -9.30 -4.36
CA PRO A 154 -3.69 -10.40 -4.94
C PRO A 154 -3.22 -11.44 -3.92
N TYR A 155 -2.84 -11.00 -2.73
CA TYR A 155 -2.45 -11.91 -1.64
C TYR A 155 -3.61 -12.76 -1.12
N GLY A 156 -4.84 -12.24 -1.17
CA GLY A 156 -6.04 -13.02 -0.87
C GLY A 156 -6.34 -14.05 -1.93
N ARG A 157 -6.19 -13.70 -3.22
CA ARG A 157 -6.27 -14.64 -4.34
C ARG A 157 -5.25 -15.78 -4.17
N ALA A 158 -3.98 -15.46 -3.90
CA ALA A 158 -2.94 -16.47 -3.70
C ALA A 158 -3.22 -17.35 -2.47
N ALA A 159 -3.71 -16.80 -1.37
CA ALA A 159 -4.12 -17.55 -0.19
C ALA A 159 -5.28 -18.52 -0.51
N ARG A 160 -6.30 -18.05 -1.25
CA ARG A 160 -7.40 -18.91 -1.73
C ARG A 160 -6.90 -20.06 -2.61
N GLU A 161 -6.04 -19.75 -3.56
CA GLU A 161 -5.46 -20.75 -4.47
C GLU A 161 -4.65 -21.80 -3.70
N ALA A 162 -3.83 -21.38 -2.72
CA ALA A 162 -3.07 -22.30 -1.86
C ALA A 162 -3.99 -23.20 -1.03
N LEU A 163 -5.07 -22.66 -0.47
CA LEU A 163 -6.07 -23.45 0.25
C LEU A 163 -6.81 -24.44 -0.67
N ILE A 164 -7.13 -24.04 -1.91
CA ILE A 164 -7.71 -24.92 -2.92
C ILE A 164 -6.73 -26.03 -3.29
N HIS A 165 -5.46 -25.69 -3.55
CA HIS A 165 -4.41 -26.67 -3.87
C HIS A 165 -4.25 -27.73 -2.77
N ALA A 166 -4.31 -27.31 -1.52
CA ALA A 166 -4.22 -28.20 -0.36
C ALA A 166 -5.54 -28.95 -0.05
N GLY A 167 -6.63 -28.71 -0.80
CA GLY A 167 -7.95 -29.31 -0.53
C GLY A 167 -8.63 -28.77 0.73
N LEU A 168 -8.24 -27.58 1.20
CA LEU A 168 -8.69 -27.00 2.48
C LEU A 168 -9.70 -25.86 2.34
N TRP A 169 -10.02 -25.42 1.11
CA TRP A 169 -10.86 -24.25 0.89
C TRP A 169 -12.23 -24.37 1.56
N ASP A 170 -12.92 -25.48 1.37
CA ASP A 170 -14.28 -25.67 1.92
C ASP A 170 -14.32 -25.69 3.45
N LEU A 171 -13.25 -26.19 4.08
CA LEU A 171 -13.08 -26.17 5.54
C LEU A 171 -12.72 -24.77 6.05
N ALA A 172 -11.90 -24.06 5.31
CA ALA A 172 -11.38 -22.74 5.71
C ALA A 172 -12.40 -21.62 5.46
N GLN A 173 -13.14 -21.66 4.33
CA GLN A 173 -14.01 -20.59 3.88
C GLN A 173 -14.98 -20.06 4.96
N PRO A 174 -15.74 -20.92 5.71
CA PRO A 174 -16.66 -20.42 6.74
C PRO A 174 -15.94 -19.83 7.97
N ARG A 175 -14.63 -19.95 8.07
CA ARG A 175 -13.79 -19.49 9.19
C ARG A 175 -12.89 -18.31 8.83
N LEU A 176 -13.03 -17.78 7.62
CA LEU A 176 -12.16 -16.71 7.15
C LEU A 176 -12.45 -15.40 7.86
N VAL A 177 -11.38 -14.72 8.24
CA VAL A 177 -11.37 -13.31 8.64
C VAL A 177 -10.71 -12.53 7.50
N LEU A 178 -11.52 -11.78 6.75
CA LEU A 178 -11.06 -11.09 5.55
C LEU A 178 -10.52 -9.70 5.89
N GLY A 179 -9.26 -9.45 5.55
CA GLY A 179 -8.66 -8.12 5.56
C GLY A 179 -8.86 -7.43 4.21
N GLU A 180 -9.10 -6.14 4.20
CA GLU A 180 -9.25 -5.32 2.97
C GLU A 180 -7.99 -5.36 2.08
N ASN A 181 -6.83 -5.64 2.67
CA ASN A 181 -5.54 -5.75 1.99
C ASN A 181 -4.59 -6.67 2.76
N ALA A 182 -3.41 -6.89 2.21
CA ALA A 182 -2.40 -7.77 2.81
C ALA A 182 -2.00 -7.33 4.23
N ALA A 183 -1.87 -6.03 4.51
CA ALA A 183 -1.46 -5.54 5.82
C ALA A 183 -2.53 -5.77 6.90
N GLN A 184 -3.80 -5.56 6.58
CA GLN A 184 -4.89 -5.83 7.52
C GLN A 184 -5.04 -7.33 7.81
N ALA A 185 -4.87 -8.19 6.81
CA ALA A 185 -4.84 -9.64 7.02
C ALA A 185 -3.70 -10.05 7.96
N ALA A 186 -2.50 -9.48 7.78
CA ALA A 186 -1.37 -9.72 8.68
C ALA A 186 -1.64 -9.24 10.11
N GLN A 187 -2.30 -8.10 10.28
CA GLN A 187 -2.72 -7.61 11.59
C GLN A 187 -3.72 -8.56 12.26
N PHE A 188 -4.72 -9.06 11.53
CA PHE A 188 -5.67 -10.03 12.08
C PHE A 188 -4.99 -11.33 12.49
N ALA A 189 -4.04 -11.84 11.69
CA ALA A 189 -3.27 -13.02 12.02
C ALA A 189 -2.39 -12.83 13.28
N ALA A 190 -1.83 -11.62 13.50
CA ALA A 190 -0.89 -11.35 14.58
C ALA A 190 -1.52 -10.81 15.87
N SER A 191 -2.76 -10.32 15.83
CA SER A 191 -3.43 -9.69 16.98
C SER A 191 -4.23 -10.65 17.89
N GLY A 192 -4.29 -11.94 17.52
CA GLY A 192 -5.18 -12.89 18.17
C GLY A 192 -6.63 -12.84 17.67
N SER A 193 -6.94 -12.01 16.68
CA SER A 193 -8.25 -11.99 16.00
C SER A 193 -8.50 -13.27 15.21
N ALA A 194 -7.44 -13.99 14.85
CA ALA A 194 -7.44 -15.31 14.24
C ALA A 194 -6.35 -16.17 14.87
N GLN A 195 -6.47 -17.50 14.75
CA GLN A 195 -5.43 -18.41 15.22
C GLN A 195 -4.20 -18.45 14.30
N GLY A 196 -4.31 -17.90 13.11
CA GLY A 196 -3.25 -17.76 12.13
C GLY A 196 -3.76 -17.11 10.85
N GLY A 197 -2.93 -17.09 9.81
CA GLY A 197 -3.33 -16.56 8.51
C GLY A 197 -2.34 -16.87 7.40
N LEU A 198 -2.84 -16.83 6.15
CA LEU A 198 -1.98 -16.81 4.97
C LEU A 198 -1.75 -15.34 4.62
N ILE A 199 -0.52 -14.87 4.86
CA ILE A 199 -0.15 -13.46 4.75
C ILE A 199 1.06 -13.26 3.83
N ALA A 200 1.35 -12.00 3.47
CA ALA A 200 2.53 -11.67 2.68
C ALA A 200 3.82 -11.95 3.46
N TYR A 201 4.79 -12.58 2.81
CA TYR A 201 6.10 -12.87 3.40
C TYR A 201 6.84 -11.59 3.80
N SER A 202 6.76 -10.56 2.98
CA SER A 202 7.35 -9.25 3.28
C SER A 202 6.85 -8.63 4.60
N LEU A 203 5.60 -8.87 4.95
CA LEU A 203 5.02 -8.43 6.22
C LEU A 203 5.46 -9.33 7.37
N ALA A 204 5.47 -10.64 7.17
CA ALA A 204 5.90 -11.59 8.19
C ALA A 204 7.37 -11.39 8.63
N LEU A 205 8.24 -10.93 7.71
CA LEU A 205 9.64 -10.59 7.98
C LEU A 205 9.81 -9.30 8.80
N ALA A 206 8.83 -8.39 8.77
CA ALA A 206 8.94 -7.15 9.52
C ALA A 206 9.05 -7.43 11.02
N PRO A 207 9.94 -6.73 11.76
CA PRO A 207 10.14 -6.98 13.20
C PRO A 207 8.87 -6.92 14.04
N GLU A 208 7.89 -6.17 13.58
CA GLU A 208 6.57 -6.05 14.21
C GLU A 208 5.81 -7.39 14.22
N PHE A 209 5.90 -8.17 13.14
CA PHE A 209 5.24 -9.46 13.00
C PHE A 209 6.14 -10.62 13.42
N ALA A 210 7.43 -10.59 13.04
CA ALA A 210 8.39 -11.66 13.35
C ALA A 210 8.54 -11.93 14.85
N ARG A 211 8.36 -10.90 15.68
CA ARG A 211 8.36 -11.05 17.16
C ARG A 211 7.06 -11.58 17.75
N ARG A 212 5.99 -11.63 16.97
CA ARG A 212 4.66 -12.02 17.45
C ARG A 212 4.29 -13.46 17.14
N GLY A 213 5.04 -14.14 16.28
CA GLY A 213 4.69 -15.50 15.87
C GLY A 213 5.77 -16.15 15.02
N ALA A 214 5.43 -17.33 14.54
CA ALA A 214 6.23 -18.08 13.58
C ALA A 214 5.56 -18.11 12.22
N PHE A 215 6.31 -18.39 11.17
CA PHE A 215 5.78 -18.56 9.84
C PHE A 215 6.51 -19.64 9.05
N ALA A 216 5.84 -20.21 8.07
CA ALA A 216 6.42 -21.11 7.07
C ALA A 216 6.05 -20.64 5.66
N LEU A 217 7.05 -20.60 4.75
CA LEU A 217 6.85 -20.26 3.36
C LEU A 217 5.98 -21.31 2.66
N ILE A 218 4.95 -20.86 1.97
CA ILE A 218 4.13 -21.70 1.11
C ILE A 218 4.87 -21.91 -0.22
N PRO A 219 4.89 -23.16 -0.75
CA PRO A 219 5.49 -23.45 -2.05
C PRO A 219 4.84 -22.62 -3.16
N GLU A 220 5.65 -22.11 -4.09
CA GLU A 220 5.17 -21.30 -5.21
C GLU A 220 4.21 -22.07 -6.13
N ALA A 221 4.31 -23.41 -6.15
CA ALA A 221 3.40 -24.25 -6.92
C ALA A 221 1.95 -24.29 -6.39
N PHE A 222 1.70 -23.77 -5.17
CA PHE A 222 0.35 -23.80 -4.57
C PHE A 222 -0.55 -22.65 -5.08
N HIS A 223 0.01 -21.65 -5.72
CA HIS A 223 -0.73 -20.50 -6.23
C HIS A 223 -0.08 -19.93 -7.49
N GLN A 224 -0.84 -19.15 -8.26
CA GLN A 224 -0.28 -18.39 -9.37
C GLN A 224 0.76 -17.37 -8.86
N PRO A 225 1.83 -17.11 -9.61
CA PRO A 225 2.84 -16.15 -9.23
C PRO A 225 2.25 -14.77 -8.91
N LEU A 226 2.74 -14.16 -7.84
CA LEU A 226 2.45 -12.76 -7.50
C LEU A 226 3.46 -11.84 -8.19
N ASP A 227 3.42 -11.83 -9.54
CA ASP A 227 4.28 -10.97 -10.35
C ASP A 227 3.81 -9.51 -10.21
N GLN A 228 4.62 -8.71 -9.54
CA GLN A 228 4.31 -7.34 -9.20
C GLN A 228 4.81 -6.39 -10.28
N GLN A 229 3.98 -5.41 -10.60
CA GLN A 229 4.26 -4.45 -11.65
C GLN A 229 3.90 -3.04 -11.21
N MET A 230 4.69 -2.05 -11.63
CA MET A 230 4.44 -0.65 -11.39
C MET A 230 4.20 0.10 -12.70
N ALA A 231 3.44 1.18 -12.64
CA ALA A 231 3.21 2.07 -13.77
C ALA A 231 3.22 3.53 -13.34
N LEU A 232 3.69 4.40 -14.23
CA LEU A 232 3.38 5.82 -14.19
C LEU A 232 1.96 6.03 -14.70
N LEU A 233 1.17 6.81 -13.98
CA LEU A 233 -0.16 7.20 -14.41
C LEU A 233 -0.08 8.43 -15.33
N LYS A 234 -1.04 8.58 -16.22
CA LYS A 234 -1.05 9.73 -17.15
C LYS A 234 -1.03 11.06 -16.40
N GLY A 235 -0.18 11.95 -16.84
CA GLY A 235 0.02 13.25 -16.22
C GLY A 235 0.97 13.23 -15.01
N ALA A 236 1.70 12.13 -14.79
CA ALA A 236 2.70 12.05 -13.74
C ALA A 236 3.73 13.18 -13.84
N SER A 237 4.05 13.78 -12.70
CA SER A 237 5.01 14.87 -12.57
C SER A 237 6.47 14.41 -12.77
N ALA A 238 7.38 15.33 -13.02
CA ALA A 238 8.80 15.02 -13.11
C ALA A 238 9.37 14.35 -11.83
N PRO A 239 8.98 14.77 -10.61
CA PRO A 239 9.37 14.04 -9.39
C PRO A 239 8.84 12.61 -9.32
N ALA A 240 7.62 12.35 -9.81
CA ALA A 240 7.08 10.99 -9.89
C ALA A 240 7.91 10.11 -10.82
N ARG A 241 8.28 10.63 -12.00
CA ARG A 241 9.15 9.92 -12.96
C ARG A 241 10.51 9.59 -12.36
N ALA A 242 11.13 10.57 -11.69
CA ALA A 242 12.42 10.35 -11.03
C ALA A 242 12.35 9.24 -9.98
N PHE A 243 11.26 9.17 -9.20
CA PHE A 243 11.08 8.07 -8.24
C PHE A 243 10.81 6.73 -8.94
N TYR A 244 10.01 6.74 -10.00
CA TYR A 244 9.73 5.54 -10.81
C TYR A 244 11.02 4.94 -11.39
N ASP A 245 11.92 5.78 -11.92
CA ASP A 245 13.22 5.34 -12.41
C ASP A 245 14.11 4.84 -11.26
N PHE A 246 14.09 5.52 -10.11
CA PHE A 246 14.84 5.10 -8.92
C PHE A 246 14.43 3.71 -8.42
N LEU A 247 13.17 3.31 -8.55
CA LEU A 247 12.69 1.98 -8.17
C LEU A 247 13.42 0.84 -8.90
N GLN A 248 14.03 1.10 -10.07
CA GLN A 248 14.86 0.14 -10.81
C GLN A 248 16.33 0.17 -10.40
N SER A 249 16.77 1.09 -9.55
CA SER A 249 18.14 1.19 -9.07
C SER A 249 18.55 -0.02 -8.21
N SER A 250 19.86 -0.29 -8.12
CA SER A 250 20.39 -1.32 -7.23
C SER A 250 19.99 -1.07 -5.77
N ALA A 251 20.02 0.18 -5.33
CA ALA A 251 19.64 0.56 -3.96
C ALA A 251 18.20 0.19 -3.62
N ALA A 252 17.24 0.51 -4.50
CA ALA A 252 15.85 0.15 -4.31
C ALA A 252 15.65 -1.37 -4.36
N ARG A 253 16.25 -2.05 -5.32
CA ARG A 253 16.18 -3.50 -5.50
C ARG A 253 16.73 -4.26 -4.29
N GLU A 254 17.87 -3.84 -3.74
CA GLU A 254 18.45 -4.43 -2.53
C GLU A 254 17.52 -4.28 -1.31
N ILE A 255 16.86 -3.13 -1.17
CA ILE A 255 15.87 -2.94 -0.10
C ILE A 255 14.71 -3.92 -0.28
N LEU A 256 14.14 -4.03 -1.47
CA LEU A 256 13.06 -4.98 -1.75
C LEU A 256 13.49 -6.43 -1.46
N ALA A 257 14.68 -6.83 -1.89
CA ALA A 257 15.21 -8.18 -1.62
C ALA A 257 15.33 -8.48 -0.12
N ARG A 258 15.84 -7.52 0.69
CA ARG A 258 15.92 -7.68 2.15
C ARG A 258 14.56 -7.85 2.81
N HIS A 259 13.51 -7.32 2.19
CA HIS A 259 12.13 -7.50 2.63
C HIS A 259 11.45 -8.76 2.06
N GLY A 260 12.23 -9.71 1.48
CA GLY A 260 11.72 -11.01 1.05
C GLY A 260 11.04 -11.02 -0.33
N PHE A 261 11.16 -9.95 -1.10
CA PHE A 261 10.72 -9.94 -2.48
C PHE A 261 11.74 -10.66 -3.38
N VAL A 262 11.25 -11.46 -4.31
CA VAL A 262 12.05 -12.04 -5.38
C VAL A 262 12.18 -11.00 -6.50
N LEU A 263 13.40 -10.66 -6.87
CA LEU A 263 13.62 -9.65 -7.90
C LEU A 263 13.52 -10.25 -9.30
N PRO A 264 12.92 -9.52 -10.27
CA PRO A 264 13.01 -9.91 -11.67
C PRO A 264 14.47 -10.02 -12.09
N GLN A 265 14.79 -11.00 -12.95
CA GLN A 265 16.11 -11.04 -13.57
C GLN A 265 16.34 -9.72 -14.29
N ALA A 266 17.54 -9.15 -14.12
CA ALA A 266 17.92 -7.97 -14.87
C ALA A 266 17.80 -8.29 -16.36
N VAL A 267 16.94 -7.56 -17.08
CA VAL A 267 16.99 -7.61 -18.53
C VAL A 267 18.36 -7.05 -18.89
N ALA A 268 19.23 -7.90 -19.43
CA ALA A 268 20.51 -7.45 -19.95
C ALA A 268 20.23 -6.37 -21.02
N PRO A 269 20.99 -5.29 -21.03
CA PRO A 269 20.83 -4.20 -21.99
C PRO A 269 21.03 -4.65 -23.42
#